data_34ac27538d8945fa034d8091b36406bf
#
_entry.id   34ac27538d8945fa034d8091b36406bf
#
_cell.length_a   1.000
_cell.length_b   1.000
_cell.length_c   1.000
_cell.angle_alpha   90.00
_cell.angle_beta   90.00
_cell.angle_gamma   90.00
#
_symmetry.space_group_name_H-M   'P 1'
#
loop_
_entity.id
_entity.type
_entity.pdbx_description
1 polymer ?
#
loop_
_entity_poly.entity_id
_entity_poly.type
_entity_poly.pdbx_seq_one_letter_code
_entity_poly.pdbx_strand_id
1 'polypeptide(L)'
;NHIRGYFAGGEGTGQAPSTQNKNITIKGFANNSESLNFGELSQQSKRGSGVGSHTRGVFILGSLASPETFTNVIEFITLTTTGETTDFGDATANTGQSNNNSASNTIRGVYHHPRTSDGGTNLNTLEFITIATTGNATDFGDLNNAANSGCGVSDSHGGLPL
;
A
#
# COMPACT_ATOMS: atom_id res chain seq x y z
N ASN A 1 -9.81 -13.89 -5.32
CA ASN A 1 -9.44 -15.16 -4.74
C ASN A 1 -9.08 -14.96 -3.27
N HIS A 2 -9.97 -15.32 -2.35
CA HIS A 2 -9.87 -15.06 -0.91
C HIS A 2 -8.88 -15.95 -0.16
N ILE A 3 -7.94 -16.57 -0.87
CA ILE A 3 -7.05 -17.59 -0.30
C ILE A 3 -5.60 -17.15 -0.12
N ARG A 4 -5.25 -15.93 -0.55
CA ARG A 4 -3.85 -15.46 -0.52
C ARG A 4 -3.74 -14.03 -0.03
N GLY A 5 -2.69 -13.78 0.76
CA GLY A 5 -2.21 -12.44 1.11
C GLY A 5 -0.94 -12.10 0.35
N TYR A 6 -0.77 -10.83 0.03
CA TYR A 6 0.41 -10.27 -0.62
C TYR A 6 1.02 -9.22 0.30
N PHE A 7 2.31 -9.33 0.54
CA PHE A 7 3.05 -8.46 1.45
C PHE A 7 4.26 -7.90 0.71
N ALA A 8 4.42 -6.60 0.72
CA ALA A 8 5.45 -5.93 -0.06
C ALA A 8 6.24 -4.91 0.76
N GLY A 9 7.52 -4.77 0.45
CA GLY A 9 8.38 -3.79 1.07
C GLY A 9 8.69 -4.11 2.53
N GLY A 10 8.90 -3.04 3.30
CA GLY A 10 9.23 -3.11 4.71
C GLY A 10 10.69 -2.81 5.01
N GLU A 11 11.02 -2.75 6.29
CA GLU A 11 12.38 -2.52 6.80
C GLU A 11 12.94 -3.81 7.35
N GLY A 12 14.07 -4.25 6.79
CA GLY A 12 14.77 -5.45 7.27
C GLY A 12 15.55 -5.17 8.55
N THR A 13 15.65 -6.17 9.41
CA THR A 13 16.48 -6.13 10.63
C THR A 13 17.85 -6.73 10.35
N GLY A 14 18.93 -6.05 10.73
CA GLY A 14 20.21 -6.71 10.95
C GLY A 14 21.45 -6.16 10.30
N GLN A 15 21.42 -5.10 9.56
CA GLN A 15 22.65 -4.39 9.11
C GLN A 15 22.37 -2.89 8.97
N ALA A 16 23.21 -2.06 9.54
CA ALA A 16 23.18 -0.63 9.23
C ALA A 16 23.96 -0.37 7.91
N PRO A 17 23.45 0.48 7.01
CA PRO A 17 22.18 1.22 7.12
C PRO A 17 20.95 0.30 6.95
N SER A 18 19.83 0.61 7.59
CA SER A 18 18.60 -0.19 7.54
C SER A 18 18.22 -0.50 6.09
N THR A 19 18.26 -1.78 5.74
CA THR A 19 17.93 -2.23 4.40
C THR A 19 16.43 -2.26 4.23
N GLN A 20 15.90 -1.32 3.50
CA GLN A 20 14.52 -1.40 3.03
C GLN A 20 14.40 -2.49 1.97
N ASN A 21 13.25 -3.13 1.95
CA ASN A 21 12.98 -4.26 1.07
C ASN A 21 12.08 -3.81 -0.10
N LYS A 22 12.21 -4.45 -1.24
CA LYS A 22 11.32 -4.28 -2.39
C LYS A 22 10.58 -5.57 -2.76
N ASN A 23 10.89 -6.68 -2.10
CA ASN A 23 10.28 -7.96 -2.41
C ASN A 23 8.76 -7.94 -2.14
N ILE A 24 8.03 -8.62 -3.01
CA ILE A 24 6.63 -8.95 -2.81
C ILE A 24 6.55 -10.44 -2.51
N THR A 25 6.01 -10.76 -1.36
CA THR A 25 5.80 -12.14 -0.94
C THR A 25 4.33 -12.50 -0.95
N ILE A 26 4.05 -13.75 -1.31
CA ILE A 26 2.70 -14.30 -1.33
C ILE A 26 2.58 -15.39 -0.26
N LYS A 27 1.48 -15.38 0.47
CA LYS A 27 1.16 -16.35 1.52
C LYS A 27 -0.26 -16.87 1.35
N GLY A 28 -0.42 -18.17 1.38
CA GLY A 28 -1.74 -18.80 1.46
C GLY A 28 -2.33 -18.68 2.87
N PHE A 29 -3.62 -18.38 2.97
CA PHE A 29 -4.32 -18.35 4.26
C PHE A 29 -4.68 -19.74 4.79
N ALA A 30 -4.73 -20.73 3.92
CA ALA A 30 -5.21 -22.07 4.26
C ALA A 30 -4.14 -22.99 4.88
N ASN A 31 -2.87 -22.58 4.90
CA ASN A 31 -1.78 -23.43 5.36
C ASN A 31 -0.63 -22.63 5.98
N ASN A 32 0.23 -23.33 6.72
CA ASN A 32 1.42 -22.77 7.36
C ASN A 32 2.70 -22.95 6.51
N SER A 33 2.58 -23.20 5.19
CA SER A 33 3.74 -23.29 4.32
C SER A 33 4.55 -21.99 4.30
N GLU A 34 5.79 -22.08 3.88
CA GLU A 34 6.64 -20.91 3.65
C GLU A 34 5.99 -19.92 2.67
N SER A 35 6.33 -18.65 2.84
CA SER A 35 5.97 -17.62 1.87
C SER A 35 6.77 -17.80 0.59
N LEU A 36 6.17 -17.51 -0.54
CA LEU A 36 6.82 -17.59 -1.84
C LEU A 36 7.12 -16.19 -2.36
N ASN A 37 8.19 -16.05 -3.11
CA ASN A 37 8.46 -14.83 -3.85
C ASN A 37 7.43 -14.67 -4.97
N PHE A 38 6.85 -13.46 -5.08
CA PHE A 38 5.91 -13.10 -6.13
C PHE A 38 6.57 -12.23 -7.19
N GLY A 39 7.40 -11.27 -6.77
CA GLY A 39 8.05 -10.27 -7.61
C GLY A 39 8.61 -9.14 -6.74
N GLU A 40 8.79 -7.99 -7.32
CA GLU A 40 9.38 -6.83 -6.64
C GLU A 40 8.62 -5.54 -6.92
N LEU A 41 8.65 -4.61 -5.97
CA LEU A 41 8.35 -3.19 -6.17
C LEU A 41 9.42 -2.56 -7.06
N SER A 42 9.10 -1.47 -7.74
CA SER A 42 10.10 -0.72 -8.54
C SER A 42 11.24 -0.20 -7.68
N GLN A 43 11.00 0.06 -6.42
CA GLN A 43 11.98 0.61 -5.49
C GLN A 43 11.78 0.10 -4.06
N GLN A 44 12.85 0.15 -3.28
CA GLN A 44 12.82 -0.20 -1.86
C GLN A 44 11.93 0.79 -1.11
N SER A 45 10.93 0.28 -0.39
CA SER A 45 9.96 1.14 0.31
C SER A 45 9.56 0.57 1.65
N LYS A 46 9.27 1.45 2.59
CA LYS A 46 8.68 1.17 3.89
C LYS A 46 7.51 2.13 4.18
N ARG A 47 6.67 1.80 5.14
CA ARG A 47 5.55 2.64 5.60
C ARG A 47 4.50 2.92 4.51
N GLY A 48 4.44 2.08 3.50
CA GLY A 48 3.38 2.12 2.49
C GLY A 48 2.07 1.51 2.99
N SER A 49 1.10 1.46 2.11
CA SER A 49 -0.15 0.74 2.34
C SER A 49 -0.55 -0.06 1.10
N GLY A 50 -1.53 -0.93 1.27
CA GLY A 50 -2.01 -1.76 0.17
C GLY A 50 -3.53 -1.83 0.15
N VAL A 51 -4.08 -1.82 -1.04
CA VAL A 51 -5.49 -2.05 -1.31
C VAL A 51 -5.63 -3.08 -2.42
N GLY A 52 -6.78 -3.71 -2.57
CA GLY A 52 -6.90 -4.74 -3.59
C GLY A 52 -8.32 -5.07 -4.00
N SER A 53 -8.41 -5.74 -5.13
CA SER A 53 -9.62 -6.35 -5.66
C SER A 53 -9.39 -7.86 -5.89
N HIS A 54 -10.30 -8.51 -6.61
CA HIS A 54 -10.11 -9.92 -6.99
C HIS A 54 -9.01 -10.15 -8.04
N THR A 55 -8.58 -9.11 -8.74
CA THR A 55 -7.65 -9.20 -9.87
C THR A 55 -6.36 -8.42 -9.67
N ARG A 56 -6.36 -7.37 -8.86
CA ARG A 56 -5.22 -6.48 -8.64
C ARG A 56 -4.92 -6.29 -7.16
N GLY A 57 -3.64 -6.26 -6.83
CA GLY A 57 -3.11 -5.69 -5.61
C GLY A 57 -2.44 -4.36 -5.95
N VAL A 58 -2.74 -3.30 -5.23
CA VAL A 58 -2.17 -1.96 -5.46
C VAL A 58 -1.42 -1.55 -4.22
N PHE A 59 -0.21 -1.05 -4.39
CA PHE A 59 0.67 -0.59 -3.33
C PHE A 59 0.89 0.91 -3.45
N ILE A 60 0.57 1.62 -2.41
CA ILE A 60 0.89 3.04 -2.23
C ILE A 60 2.23 3.06 -1.51
N LEU A 61 3.28 3.48 -2.19
CA LEU A 61 4.62 3.48 -1.63
C LEU A 61 4.76 4.59 -0.58
N GLY A 62 5.66 4.38 0.34
CA GLY A 62 5.94 5.31 1.42
C GLY A 62 7.33 5.91 1.35
N SER A 63 8.11 5.78 2.42
CA SER A 63 9.51 6.23 2.44
C SER A 63 10.39 5.31 1.61
N LEU A 64 11.28 5.90 0.84
CA LEU A 64 12.33 5.20 0.09
C LEU A 64 13.60 5.03 0.94
N ALA A 65 14.55 4.24 0.41
CA ALA A 65 15.83 3.94 1.05
C ALA A 65 16.70 5.18 1.32
N SER A 66 17.82 4.95 2.00
CA SER A 66 18.76 6.00 2.40
C SER A 66 19.42 6.72 1.18
N PRO A 67 19.46 8.07 1.15
CA PRO A 67 18.84 8.95 2.15
C PRO A 67 17.34 8.82 2.14
N GLU A 68 16.69 8.89 3.32
CA GLU A 68 15.22 8.74 3.40
C GLU A 68 14.55 9.85 2.60
N THR A 69 13.83 9.46 1.58
CA THR A 69 13.02 10.34 0.74
C THR A 69 11.60 9.82 0.70
N PHE A 70 10.65 10.65 0.32
CA PHE A 70 9.24 10.32 0.25
C PHE A 70 8.78 10.30 -1.19
N THR A 71 7.83 9.45 -1.49
CA THR A 71 7.33 9.27 -2.85
C THR A 71 5.81 9.34 -2.89
N ASN A 72 5.26 9.72 -4.04
CA ASN A 72 3.84 9.65 -4.37
C ASN A 72 3.50 8.46 -5.27
N VAL A 73 4.44 7.61 -5.57
CA VAL A 73 4.27 6.49 -6.52
C VAL A 73 3.25 5.48 -6.00
N ILE A 74 2.34 5.11 -6.87
CA ILE A 74 1.39 4.00 -6.68
C ILE A 74 1.68 2.95 -7.74
N GLU A 75 1.81 1.71 -7.33
CA GLU A 75 2.13 0.59 -8.23
C GLU A 75 1.11 -0.54 -8.04
N PHE A 76 0.99 -1.41 -9.02
CA PHE A 76 0.10 -2.56 -8.92
C PHE A 76 0.72 -3.85 -9.44
N ILE A 77 0.16 -4.96 -8.95
CA ILE A 77 0.36 -6.30 -9.48
C ILE A 77 -0.96 -6.88 -9.99
N THR A 78 -0.86 -7.74 -10.98
CA THR A 78 -1.97 -8.61 -11.39
C THR A 78 -1.87 -9.91 -10.60
N LEU A 79 -2.88 -10.24 -9.79
CA LEU A 79 -2.83 -11.35 -8.82
C LEU A 79 -2.72 -12.75 -9.44
N THR A 80 -2.93 -12.89 -10.74
CA THR A 80 -2.86 -14.17 -11.46
C THR A 80 -1.50 -14.44 -12.11
N THR A 81 -0.64 -13.43 -12.18
CA THR A 81 0.67 -13.51 -12.85
C THR A 81 1.76 -13.02 -11.90
N THR A 82 2.79 -13.84 -11.69
CA THR A 82 3.98 -13.40 -10.95
C THR A 82 4.78 -12.39 -11.78
N GLY A 83 5.49 -11.49 -11.12
CA GLY A 83 6.38 -10.53 -11.77
C GLY A 83 6.49 -9.22 -11.00
N GLU A 84 7.17 -8.30 -11.65
CA GLU A 84 7.39 -6.95 -11.14
C GLU A 84 6.08 -6.15 -11.11
N THR A 85 6.05 -5.11 -10.29
CA THR A 85 4.97 -4.13 -10.30
C THR A 85 4.96 -3.33 -11.60
N THR A 86 3.79 -2.82 -11.90
CA THR A 86 3.56 -1.86 -12.99
C THR A 86 3.10 -0.54 -12.38
N ASP A 87 3.51 0.57 -12.98
CA ASP A 87 3.05 1.89 -12.58
C ASP A 87 1.51 1.98 -12.65
N PHE A 88 0.92 2.49 -11.57
CA PHE A 88 -0.52 2.73 -11.48
C PHE A 88 -0.83 4.22 -11.65
N GLY A 89 -0.01 5.09 -11.15
CA GLY A 89 -0.17 6.54 -11.07
C GLY A 89 0.41 7.09 -9.76
N ASP A 90 -0.03 8.27 -9.38
CA ASP A 90 0.53 9.01 -8.25
C ASP A 90 -0.53 9.37 -7.19
N ALA A 91 -0.12 9.40 -5.92
CA ALA A 91 -0.82 10.10 -4.86
C ALA A 91 -0.78 11.62 -5.11
N THR A 92 -1.68 12.36 -4.48
CA THR A 92 -1.74 13.83 -4.67
C THR A 92 -0.51 14.55 -4.11
N ALA A 93 0.20 13.92 -3.17
CA ALA A 93 1.46 14.43 -2.63
C ALA A 93 2.36 13.27 -2.16
N ASN A 94 3.64 13.57 -1.90
CA ASN A 94 4.58 12.57 -1.38
C ASN A 94 4.14 12.05 -0.01
N THR A 95 4.04 10.74 0.11
CA THR A 95 3.69 10.03 1.35
C THR A 95 4.94 9.49 2.03
N GLY A 96 4.89 9.17 3.31
CA GLY A 96 5.95 8.31 3.79
C GLY A 96 6.51 8.47 5.19
N GLN A 97 6.13 9.43 5.96
CA GLN A 97 6.66 9.53 7.34
C GLN A 97 5.95 8.64 8.36
N SER A 98 4.82 8.04 8.02
CA SER A 98 4.10 7.12 8.90
C SER A 98 3.35 6.08 8.10
N ASN A 99 2.97 4.98 8.76
CA ASN A 99 2.20 3.93 8.13
C ASN A 99 0.87 4.49 7.63
N ASN A 100 0.62 4.32 6.35
CA ASN A 100 -0.63 4.73 5.74
C ASN A 100 -1.73 3.70 6.05
N ASN A 101 -2.90 4.19 6.43
CA ASN A 101 -4.08 3.35 6.62
C ASN A 101 -4.79 3.17 5.30
N SER A 102 -5.33 2.01 5.07
CA SER A 102 -6.10 1.78 3.86
C SER A 102 -7.26 0.82 4.09
N ALA A 103 -8.28 0.96 3.28
CA ALA A 103 -9.38 0.04 3.16
C ALA A 103 -9.84 -0.03 1.70
N SER A 104 -10.42 -1.12 1.28
CA SER A 104 -10.91 -1.23 -0.10
C SER A 104 -12.18 -2.07 -0.20
N ASN A 105 -12.96 -1.79 -1.21
CA ASN A 105 -13.90 -2.73 -1.78
C ASN A 105 -13.37 -3.24 -3.13
N THR A 106 -14.19 -3.94 -3.90
CA THR A 106 -13.78 -4.49 -5.20
C THR A 106 -13.53 -3.42 -6.28
N ILE A 107 -13.95 -2.18 -6.06
CA ILE A 107 -13.90 -1.08 -7.02
C ILE A 107 -12.91 -0.01 -6.60
N ARG A 108 -12.97 0.43 -5.32
CA ARG A 108 -12.18 1.55 -4.80
C ARG A 108 -11.22 1.10 -3.72
N GLY A 109 -10.01 1.62 -3.79
CA GLY A 109 -9.08 1.67 -2.68
C GLY A 109 -9.09 3.07 -2.09
N VAL A 110 -9.31 3.18 -0.78
CA VAL A 110 -9.22 4.43 -0.03
C VAL A 110 -8.06 4.32 0.93
N TYR A 111 -7.24 5.34 1.01
CA TYR A 111 -6.12 5.37 1.93
C TYR A 111 -5.93 6.75 2.54
N HIS A 112 -5.35 6.75 3.71
CA HIS A 112 -5.05 7.97 4.47
C HIS A 112 -3.67 8.47 4.10
N HIS A 113 -3.56 9.77 3.83
CA HIS A 113 -2.31 10.51 3.67
C HIS A 113 -1.93 11.13 5.03
N PRO A 114 -1.08 10.47 5.83
CA PRO A 114 -1.03 10.76 7.26
C PRO A 114 -0.16 11.96 7.64
N ARG A 115 0.80 12.38 6.80
CA ARG A 115 1.74 13.45 7.13
C ARG A 115 2.26 14.18 5.89
N THR A 116 2.65 15.43 6.09
CA THR A 116 3.38 16.20 5.09
C THR A 116 4.74 15.57 4.77
N SER A 117 5.26 15.83 3.59
CA SER A 117 6.53 15.25 3.11
C SER A 117 7.75 15.65 3.98
N ASP A 118 7.69 16.77 4.70
CA ASP A 118 8.71 17.18 5.67
C ASP A 118 8.58 16.46 7.02
N GLY A 119 7.53 15.65 7.18
CA GLY A 119 7.26 14.90 8.39
C GLY A 119 6.78 15.74 9.58
N GLY A 120 6.53 17.00 9.37
CA GLY A 120 6.23 17.95 10.45
C GLY A 120 4.78 17.92 10.91
N THR A 121 3.83 17.78 10.00
CA THR A 121 2.41 17.97 10.30
C THR A 121 1.59 16.72 10.00
N ASN A 122 0.79 16.28 10.97
CA ASN A 122 -0.21 15.24 10.73
C ASN A 122 -1.35 15.80 9.89
N LEU A 123 -1.83 14.99 8.97
CA LEU A 123 -2.94 15.30 8.08
C LEU A 123 -4.14 14.41 8.42
N ASN A 124 -5.31 14.79 7.91
CA ASN A 124 -6.54 14.02 7.98
C ASN A 124 -7.04 13.58 6.59
N THR A 125 -6.29 13.91 5.55
CA THR A 125 -6.68 13.72 4.15
C THR A 125 -6.84 12.25 3.80
N LEU A 126 -7.97 11.88 3.22
CA LEU A 126 -8.22 10.61 2.58
C LEU A 126 -8.15 10.78 1.07
N GLU A 127 -7.54 9.82 0.41
CA GLU A 127 -7.47 9.75 -1.04
C GLU A 127 -8.05 8.42 -1.53
N PHE A 128 -8.52 8.39 -2.77
CA PHE A 128 -9.00 7.15 -3.37
C PHE A 128 -8.44 6.92 -4.78
N ILE A 129 -8.42 5.65 -5.15
CA ILE A 129 -8.15 5.17 -6.49
C ILE A 129 -9.27 4.24 -6.96
N THR A 130 -9.50 4.16 -8.27
CA THR A 130 -10.34 3.13 -8.89
C THR A 130 -9.45 1.96 -9.28
N ILE A 131 -9.51 0.83 -8.58
CA ILE A 131 -8.53 -0.28 -8.67
C ILE A 131 -8.41 -0.86 -10.09
N ALA A 132 -9.50 -0.89 -10.84
CA ALA A 132 -9.53 -1.49 -12.18
C ALA A 132 -8.83 -0.65 -13.26
N THR A 133 -8.66 0.65 -13.05
CA THR A 133 -8.10 1.59 -14.04
C THR A 133 -6.91 2.33 -13.44
N THR A 134 -5.79 2.35 -14.15
CA THR A 134 -4.62 3.15 -13.78
C THR A 134 -4.93 4.65 -13.86
N GLY A 135 -4.29 5.42 -13.01
CA GLY A 135 -4.45 6.88 -12.92
C GLY A 135 -4.13 7.38 -11.52
N ASN A 136 -3.98 8.68 -11.41
CA ASN A 136 -3.65 9.32 -10.15
C ASN A 136 -4.78 9.23 -9.13
N ALA A 137 -4.41 9.25 -7.86
CA ALA A 137 -5.36 9.33 -6.77
C ALA A 137 -6.11 10.67 -6.78
N THR A 138 -7.28 10.66 -6.19
CA THR A 138 -8.14 11.82 -6.06
C THR A 138 -8.54 11.98 -4.58
N ASP A 139 -8.67 13.20 -4.16
CA ASP A 139 -9.16 13.54 -2.82
C ASP A 139 -10.53 12.87 -2.55
N PHE A 140 -10.66 12.26 -1.37
CA PHE A 140 -11.88 11.58 -0.92
C PHE A 140 -12.52 12.26 0.30
N GLY A 141 -11.91 13.32 0.78
CA GLY A 141 -12.31 14.02 2.00
C GLY A 141 -11.39 13.71 3.17
N ASP A 142 -11.88 13.86 4.38
CA ASP A 142 -11.05 13.94 5.58
C ASP A 142 -11.50 13.00 6.69
N LEU A 143 -10.56 12.54 7.49
CA LEU A 143 -10.82 12.00 8.82
C LEU A 143 -11.23 13.13 9.77
N ASN A 144 -12.00 12.81 10.81
CA ASN A 144 -12.42 13.79 11.81
C ASN A 144 -11.25 14.48 12.53
N ASN A 145 -10.12 13.80 12.63
CA ASN A 145 -8.91 14.33 13.27
C ASN A 145 -7.67 13.98 12.45
N ALA A 146 -6.71 14.89 12.43
CA ALA A 146 -5.39 14.63 11.91
C ALA A 146 -4.68 13.56 12.76
N ALA A 147 -4.19 12.50 12.12
CA ALA A 147 -3.60 11.36 12.79
C ALA A 147 -2.45 10.75 11.97
N ASN A 148 -1.71 9.85 12.58
CA ASN A 148 -0.74 9.00 11.87
C ASN A 148 -0.75 7.58 12.47
N SER A 149 -0.18 6.64 11.74
CA SER A 149 0.07 5.26 12.20
C SER A 149 -1.19 4.51 12.70
N GLY A 150 -2.33 4.73 12.09
CA GLY A 150 -3.53 3.98 12.37
C GLY A 150 -3.65 2.69 11.52
N CYS A 151 -4.85 2.16 11.42
CA CYS A 151 -5.21 1.04 10.54
C CYS A 151 -6.61 1.25 9.95
N GLY A 152 -6.85 0.64 8.80
CA GLY A 152 -8.14 0.65 8.13
C GLY A 152 -8.68 -0.76 7.96
N VAL A 153 -9.99 -0.90 7.99
CA VAL A 153 -10.70 -2.14 7.69
C VAL A 153 -11.88 -1.86 6.77
N SER A 154 -12.34 -2.89 6.09
CA SER A 154 -13.49 -2.83 5.21
C SER A 154 -14.43 -4.00 5.52
N ASP A 155 -15.72 -3.78 5.43
CA ASP A 155 -16.74 -4.82 5.53
C ASP A 155 -17.04 -5.52 4.19
N SER A 156 -16.35 -5.12 3.13
CA SER A 156 -16.60 -5.60 1.76
C SER A 156 -16.13 -7.03 1.49
N HIS A 157 -15.39 -7.66 2.41
CA HIS A 157 -14.83 -9.00 2.26
C HIS A 157 -15.48 -10.01 3.21
N GLY A 158 -16.73 -10.28 3.04
CA GLY A 158 -17.46 -11.26 3.86
C GLY A 158 -18.72 -10.69 4.50
N GLY A 159 -19.00 -9.44 4.29
CA GLY A 159 -20.31 -8.88 4.56
C GLY A 159 -21.36 -9.54 3.66
N LEU A 160 -22.55 -9.80 4.18
CA LEU A 160 -23.68 -10.20 3.36
C LEU A 160 -23.94 -9.09 2.33
N PRO A 161 -24.18 -9.43 1.06
CA PRO A 161 -24.63 -8.42 0.11
C PRO A 161 -25.95 -7.83 0.63
N LEU A 162 -26.01 -6.51 0.72
CA LEU A 162 -27.24 -5.79 1.01
C LEU A 162 -28.20 -5.93 -0.14
#